data_2697922d0da4879af8841f90ef2696db
#
_entry.id   2697922d0da4879af8841f90ef2696db
#
_cell.length_a   1.000
_cell.length_b   1.000
_cell.length_c   1.000
_cell.angle_alpha   90.00
_cell.angle_beta   90.00
_cell.angle_gamma   90.00
#
_symmetry.space_group_name_H-M   'P 1'
#
loop_
_entity.id
_entity.type
_entity.pdbx_description
1 polymer ?
#
loop_
_entity_poly.entity_id
_entity_poly.type
_entity_poly.pdbx_seq_one_letter_code
_entity_poly.pdbx_strand_id
1 'polypeptide(L)'
;MQEITQPIDRATLLAQANKMIREHEDYIAGMVATDVEQKNGVLVFRGEYFMDDQGLPTAKTTAVFNMFKYLAHQLSEKYHLLP
;
A
#
# COMPACT_ATOMS: atom_id res chain seq x y z
N MET A 1 -1.37 -18.60 -17.92
CA MET A 1 -2.63 -17.93 -18.21
C MET A 1 -2.62 -16.56 -17.56
N GLN A 2 -3.02 -15.56 -18.29
CA GLN A 2 -3.02 -14.21 -17.79
C GLN A 2 -4.24 -13.97 -16.91
N GLU A 3 -4.04 -13.50 -15.71
CA GLU A 3 -5.14 -13.20 -14.81
C GLU A 3 -5.78 -11.87 -15.18
N ILE A 4 -7.11 -11.84 -15.11
CA ILE A 4 -7.85 -10.62 -15.34
C ILE A 4 -8.10 -9.97 -13.99
N THR A 5 -7.55 -8.77 -13.82
CA THR A 5 -7.79 -8.01 -12.60
C THR A 5 -9.17 -7.36 -12.65
N GLN A 6 -9.74 -7.09 -11.49
CA GLN A 6 -11.04 -6.45 -11.36
C GLN A 6 -10.89 -4.96 -11.12
N PRO A 7 -11.75 -4.11 -11.70
CA PRO A 7 -11.69 -2.68 -11.43
C PRO A 7 -12.13 -2.38 -10.00
N ILE A 8 -11.47 -1.44 -9.37
CA ILE A 8 -11.78 -1.03 -7.99
C ILE A 8 -11.56 0.47 -7.85
N ASP A 9 -12.44 1.13 -7.11
CA ASP A 9 -12.26 2.55 -6.84
C ASP A 9 -11.21 2.76 -5.73
N ARG A 10 -10.63 3.97 -5.70
CA ARG A 10 -9.55 4.28 -4.78
C ARG A 10 -9.97 4.11 -3.32
N ALA A 11 -11.13 4.61 -2.96
CA ALA A 11 -11.59 4.56 -1.55
C ALA A 11 -11.74 3.13 -1.06
N THR A 12 -12.34 2.25 -1.87
CA THR A 12 -12.51 0.86 -1.52
C THR A 12 -11.17 0.14 -1.43
N LEU A 13 -10.28 0.43 -2.38
CA LEU A 13 -8.95 -0.18 -2.39
C LEU A 13 -8.15 0.23 -1.16
N LEU A 14 -8.20 1.51 -0.79
CA LEU A 14 -7.50 1.99 0.41
C LEU A 14 -8.08 1.36 1.67
N ALA A 15 -9.40 1.17 1.74
CA ALA A 15 -10.01 0.51 2.89
C ALA A 15 -9.52 -0.93 3.03
N GLN A 16 -9.43 -1.65 1.93
CA GLN A 16 -8.90 -3.02 1.93
C GLN A 16 -7.42 -3.03 2.33
N ALA A 17 -6.63 -2.12 1.76
CA ALA A 17 -5.21 -2.04 2.05
C ALA A 17 -4.97 -1.78 3.54
N ASN A 18 -5.73 -0.85 4.13
CA ASN A 18 -5.57 -0.52 5.54
C ASN A 18 -6.02 -1.64 6.45
N LYS A 19 -7.03 -2.40 6.04
CA LYS A 19 -7.41 -3.60 6.77
C LYS A 19 -6.29 -4.62 6.77
N MET A 20 -5.67 -4.86 5.62
CA MET A 20 -4.54 -5.79 5.51
C MET A 20 -3.36 -5.32 6.37
N ILE A 21 -3.08 -4.02 6.38
CA ILE A 21 -2.02 -3.45 7.21
C ILE A 21 -2.28 -3.77 8.69
N ARG A 22 -3.48 -3.47 9.17
CA ARG A 22 -3.82 -3.66 10.59
C ARG A 22 -3.80 -5.12 11.01
N GLU A 23 -4.06 -6.03 10.08
CA GLU A 23 -4.07 -7.47 10.37
C GLU A 23 -2.72 -8.14 10.15
N HIS A 24 -1.76 -7.41 9.59
CA HIS A 24 -0.44 -7.96 9.33
C HIS A 24 0.38 -8.02 10.62
N GLU A 25 1.17 -9.08 10.76
CA GLU A 25 1.98 -9.26 11.97
C GLU A 25 3.05 -8.18 12.16
N ASP A 26 3.45 -7.53 11.06
CA ASP A 26 4.44 -6.46 11.10
C ASP A 26 3.81 -5.08 11.25
N TYR A 27 2.54 -5.01 11.59
CA TYR A 27 1.85 -3.73 11.79
C TYR A 27 2.49 -2.93 12.92
N ILE A 28 2.72 -1.64 12.65
CA ILE A 28 3.20 -0.68 13.64
C ILE A 28 2.12 0.38 13.81
N ALA A 29 1.86 0.77 15.06
CA ALA A 29 0.82 1.75 15.36
C ALA A 29 1.05 3.04 14.55
N GLY A 30 0.01 3.51 13.90
CA GLY A 30 0.08 4.69 13.03
C GLY A 30 0.39 4.39 11.57
N MET A 31 0.73 3.16 11.24
CA MET A 31 0.98 2.76 9.85
C MET A 31 -0.33 2.79 9.07
N VAL A 32 -0.38 3.55 7.99
CA VAL A 32 -1.60 3.75 7.23
C VAL A 32 -1.27 4.09 5.78
N ALA A 33 -2.07 3.58 4.85
CA ALA A 33 -2.01 3.98 3.44
C ALA A 33 -3.05 5.09 3.23
N THR A 34 -2.62 6.23 2.72
CA THR A 34 -3.48 7.40 2.50
C THR A 34 -3.79 7.64 1.04
N ASP A 35 -3.02 7.07 0.13
CA ASP A 35 -3.23 7.23 -1.30
C ASP A 35 -2.73 6.01 -2.06
N VAL A 36 -3.20 5.86 -3.28
CA VAL A 36 -2.76 4.79 -4.18
C VAL A 36 -2.84 5.29 -5.61
N GLU A 37 -1.84 4.92 -6.41
CA GLU A 37 -1.80 5.20 -7.84
C GLU A 37 -1.53 3.92 -8.60
N GLN A 38 -1.88 3.89 -9.87
CA GLN A 38 -1.52 2.76 -10.72
C GLN A 38 -0.51 3.22 -11.77
N LYS A 39 0.63 2.53 -11.82
CA LYS A 39 1.69 2.83 -12.78
C LYS A 39 2.14 1.53 -13.43
N ASN A 40 2.04 1.46 -14.75
CA ASN A 40 2.50 0.29 -15.52
C ASN A 40 1.97 -1.04 -15.00
N GLY A 41 0.69 -1.05 -14.61
CA GLY A 41 0.05 -2.27 -14.12
C GLY A 41 0.31 -2.60 -12.66
N VAL A 42 1.04 -1.74 -11.95
CA VAL A 42 1.38 -1.96 -10.54
C VAL A 42 0.74 -0.88 -9.68
N LEU A 43 0.14 -1.30 -8.57
CA LEU A 43 -0.41 -0.37 -7.59
C LEU A 43 0.70 0.15 -6.70
N VAL A 44 0.76 1.47 -6.53
CA VAL A 44 1.77 2.15 -5.71
C VAL A 44 1.06 2.83 -4.55
N PHE A 45 1.32 2.37 -3.34
CA PHE A 45 0.69 2.91 -2.14
C PHE A 45 1.57 3.96 -1.50
N ARG A 46 0.93 4.97 -0.90
CA ARG A 46 1.60 6.06 -0.19
C ARG A 46 0.90 6.26 1.14
N GLY A 47 1.64 6.77 2.12
CA GLY A 47 1.09 7.03 3.43
C GLY A 47 2.11 7.66 4.36
N GLU A 48 1.92 7.44 5.66
CA GLU A 48 2.85 7.94 6.66
C GLU A 48 4.15 7.14 6.62
N TYR A 49 5.27 7.82 6.45
CA TYR A 49 6.58 7.17 6.31
C TYR A 49 7.47 7.30 7.55
N PHE A 50 7.05 8.03 8.57
CA PHE A 50 7.79 8.17 9.83
C PHE A 50 9.22 8.68 9.62
N MET A 51 9.39 9.64 8.73
CA MET A 51 10.68 10.29 8.51
C MET A 51 11.06 11.08 9.76
N ASP A 52 12.37 11.25 9.99
CA ASP A 52 12.83 12.05 11.12
C ASP A 52 12.71 13.55 10.82
N ASP A 53 13.16 14.37 11.77
CA ASP A 53 13.05 15.84 11.68
C ASP A 53 13.80 16.41 10.47
N GLN A 54 14.77 15.69 9.95
CA GLN A 54 15.59 16.11 8.83
C GLN A 54 15.11 15.49 7.51
N GLY A 55 13.99 14.77 7.54
CA GLY A 55 13.45 14.12 6.35
C GLY A 55 14.16 12.83 5.99
N LEU A 56 14.92 12.25 6.90
CA LEU A 56 15.64 11.01 6.65
C LEU A 56 14.82 9.79 7.11
N PRO A 57 14.99 8.64 6.44
CA PRO A 57 14.28 7.43 6.83
C PRO A 57 14.70 6.93 8.20
N THR A 58 13.75 6.35 8.91
CA THR A 58 13.97 5.69 10.20
C THR A 58 13.75 4.19 10.04
N ALA A 59 13.92 3.42 11.13
CA ALA A 59 13.61 2.01 11.12
C ALA A 59 12.12 1.76 10.77
N LYS A 60 11.23 2.64 11.25
CA LYS A 60 9.81 2.56 10.92
C LYS A 60 9.57 2.82 9.44
N THR A 61 10.33 3.70 8.82
CA THR A 61 10.21 4.00 7.40
C THR A 61 10.47 2.75 6.56
N THR A 62 11.49 1.99 6.91
CA THR A 62 11.80 0.73 6.23
C THR A 62 10.63 -0.25 6.36
N ALA A 63 10.03 -0.33 7.54
CA ALA A 63 8.87 -1.21 7.77
C ALA A 63 7.69 -0.79 6.89
N VAL A 64 7.46 0.53 6.72
CA VAL A 64 6.39 1.03 5.86
C VAL A 64 6.65 0.68 4.40
N PHE A 65 7.87 0.87 3.92
CA PHE A 65 8.22 0.51 2.54
C PHE A 65 7.97 -0.98 2.29
N ASN A 66 8.37 -1.83 3.22
CA ASN A 66 8.14 -3.27 3.08
C ASN A 66 6.66 -3.61 3.07
N MET A 67 5.87 -2.97 3.93
CA MET A 67 4.43 -3.16 3.97
C MET A 67 3.77 -2.73 2.67
N PHE A 68 4.13 -1.56 2.13
CA PHE A 68 3.54 -1.05 0.90
C PHE A 68 3.94 -1.93 -0.30
N LYS A 69 5.15 -2.45 -0.30
CA LYS A 69 5.59 -3.40 -1.34
C LYS A 69 4.76 -4.68 -1.27
N TYR A 70 4.49 -5.17 -0.09
CA TYR A 70 3.61 -6.33 0.13
C TYR A 70 2.21 -6.07 -0.40
N LEU A 71 1.63 -4.90 -0.07
CA LEU A 71 0.30 -4.54 -0.57
C LEU A 71 0.28 -4.45 -2.09
N ALA A 72 1.27 -3.81 -2.69
CA ALA A 72 1.37 -3.70 -4.14
C ALA A 72 1.39 -5.07 -4.79
N HIS A 73 2.16 -5.99 -4.23
CA HIS A 73 2.29 -7.34 -4.75
C HIS A 73 0.96 -8.10 -4.66
N GLN A 74 0.32 -8.05 -3.49
CA GLN A 74 -0.91 -8.80 -3.25
C GLN A 74 -2.09 -8.23 -4.03
N LEU A 75 -2.23 -6.92 -4.07
CA LEU A 75 -3.42 -6.28 -4.63
C LEU A 75 -3.32 -6.06 -6.14
N SER A 76 -2.11 -5.87 -6.68
CA SER A 76 -1.92 -5.71 -8.12
C SER A 76 -2.32 -6.97 -8.90
N GLU A 77 -2.27 -8.12 -8.27
CA GLU A 77 -2.69 -9.38 -8.89
C GLU A 77 -4.21 -9.49 -9.00
N LYS A 78 -4.94 -8.76 -8.15
CA LYS A 78 -6.40 -8.89 -8.04
C LYS A 78 -7.16 -7.72 -8.64
N TYR A 79 -6.59 -6.54 -8.58
CA TYR A 79 -7.32 -5.31 -8.90
C TYR A 79 -6.52 -4.38 -9.79
N HIS A 80 -7.25 -3.54 -10.53
CA HIS A 80 -6.69 -2.35 -11.17
C HIS A 80 -7.55 -1.15 -10.79
N LEU A 81 -6.89 -0.01 -10.63
CA LEU A 81 -7.55 1.20 -10.16
C LEU A 81 -8.39 1.81 -11.27
N LEU A 82 -9.62 2.20 -10.95
CA LEU A 82 -10.48 2.91 -11.88
C LEU A 82 -9.90 4.30 -12.16
N PRO A 83 -10.02 4.80 -13.40
CA PRO A 83 -9.53 6.14 -13.76
C PRO A 83 -10.28 7.25 -13.04
#